data_c9b70efe6ad02287f495ba4053cb1186
#
_entry.id   c9b70efe6ad02287f495ba4053cb1186
#
_cell.length_a   1.000
_cell.length_b   1.000
_cell.length_c   1.000
_cell.angle_alpha   90.00
_cell.angle_beta   90.00
_cell.angle_gamma   90.00
#
_symmetry.space_group_name_H-M   'P 1'
#
loop_
_entity.id
_entity.type
_entity.pdbx_description
1 polymer ?
#
loop_
_entity_poly.entity_id
_entity_poly.type
_entity_poly.pdbx_seq_one_letter_code
_entity_poly.pdbx_strand_id
1 'polypeptide(L)'
;AVLGAGYIAVEFACILKGLGAEVTLVHRAPLPLRGFDEDIRSAAAEALVAQGITCRADVSPTRIEAQGAARLLHLSDGSAAEFDAVFFCTGRAPATKGLGLEKAGVAVNTAGAIMVNEDHATSQPHIFAIGDVLDRVNLTPMATAVGHALADTLYGNNPRRVSYENVPTAVFMNPPIGTVGITEEEAAKRGPADIYVTRFTPMRHTISKREGRKTLMKLVVCQRTQKILGAHMIGEDAGEMMQGIGIAVVMGATKQDFDRTIGIHPTAAEEFVTLRTRTRVVGA
;
A
#
# COMPACT_ATOMS: atom_id res chain seq x y z
N ALA A 1 7.84 -19.02 -9.05
CA ALA A 1 7.47 -17.71 -9.63
C ALA A 1 6.32 -17.08 -8.87
N VAL A 2 6.36 -15.76 -8.67
CA VAL A 2 5.24 -14.96 -8.14
C VAL A 2 4.83 -13.99 -9.24
N LEU A 3 3.58 -14.07 -9.70
CA LEU A 3 3.05 -13.28 -10.80
C LEU A 3 2.21 -12.12 -10.24
N GLY A 4 2.63 -10.89 -10.50
CA GLY A 4 1.98 -9.67 -10.03
C GLY A 4 2.97 -8.74 -9.35
N ALA A 5 2.54 -7.52 -9.02
CA ALA A 5 3.35 -6.50 -8.35
C ALA A 5 2.57 -5.68 -7.32
N GLY A 6 1.37 -6.11 -6.94
CA GLY A 6 0.63 -5.54 -5.81
C GLY A 6 1.24 -5.97 -4.47
N TYR A 7 0.69 -5.44 -3.38
CA TYR A 7 1.19 -5.74 -2.03
C TYR A 7 1.20 -7.26 -1.73
N ILE A 8 0.20 -8.01 -2.17
CA ILE A 8 0.15 -9.47 -2.01
C ILE A 8 1.37 -10.14 -2.67
N ALA A 9 1.71 -9.71 -3.90
CA ALA A 9 2.82 -10.31 -4.64
C ALA A 9 4.18 -10.06 -3.94
N VAL A 10 4.44 -8.83 -3.51
CA VAL A 10 5.71 -8.48 -2.86
C VAL A 10 5.83 -9.11 -1.47
N GLU A 11 4.72 -9.21 -0.72
CA GLU A 11 4.69 -9.89 0.57
C GLU A 11 5.00 -11.39 0.43
N PHE A 12 4.30 -12.10 -0.49
CA PHE A 12 4.59 -13.52 -0.74
C PHE A 12 6.00 -13.74 -1.28
N ALA A 13 6.50 -12.87 -2.14
CA ALA A 13 7.89 -12.98 -2.62
C ALA A 13 8.88 -12.89 -1.45
N CYS A 14 8.69 -11.96 -0.51
CA CYS A 14 9.52 -11.83 0.67
C CYS A 14 9.39 -13.03 1.63
N ILE A 15 8.16 -13.52 1.86
CA ILE A 15 7.88 -14.68 2.73
C ILE A 15 8.58 -15.93 2.17
N LEU A 16 8.36 -16.24 0.88
CA LEU A 16 8.96 -17.41 0.25
C LEU A 16 10.49 -17.33 0.23
N LYS A 17 11.04 -16.15 -0.05
CA LYS A 17 12.48 -15.92 0.02
C LYS A 17 13.03 -16.12 1.44
N GLY A 18 12.34 -15.60 2.44
CA GLY A 18 12.69 -15.79 3.85
C GLY A 18 12.65 -17.25 4.32
N LEU A 19 11.82 -18.08 3.69
CA LEU A 19 11.73 -19.52 3.92
C LEU A 19 12.77 -20.33 3.11
N GLY A 20 13.63 -19.66 2.35
CA GLY A 20 14.75 -20.30 1.65
C GLY A 20 14.46 -20.66 0.19
N ALA A 21 13.31 -20.28 -0.38
CA ALA A 21 13.03 -20.49 -1.79
C ALA A 21 13.84 -19.55 -2.70
N GLU A 22 14.14 -19.99 -3.91
CA GLU A 22 14.55 -19.12 -5.00
C GLU A 22 13.31 -18.49 -5.62
N VAL A 23 13.20 -17.15 -5.55
CA VAL A 23 12.00 -16.44 -5.93
C VAL A 23 12.24 -15.54 -7.14
N THR A 24 11.37 -15.67 -8.13
CA THR A 24 11.27 -14.74 -9.26
C THR A 24 9.93 -14.03 -9.21
N LEU A 25 9.96 -12.69 -9.07
CA LEU A 25 8.79 -11.81 -9.14
C LEU A 25 8.63 -11.32 -10.59
N VAL A 26 7.48 -11.59 -11.20
CA VAL A 26 7.19 -11.26 -12.61
C VAL A 26 6.07 -10.25 -12.69
N HIS A 27 6.29 -9.10 -13.34
CA HIS A 27 5.27 -8.07 -13.46
C HIS A 27 5.39 -7.22 -14.73
N ARG A 28 4.24 -6.72 -15.19
CA ARG A 28 4.09 -5.96 -16.45
C ARG A 28 4.47 -4.49 -16.38
N ALA A 29 4.64 -3.94 -15.19
CA ALA A 29 5.00 -2.53 -14.97
C ALA A 29 6.48 -2.42 -14.63
N PRO A 30 7.13 -1.27 -14.84
CA PRO A 30 8.55 -1.09 -14.52
C PRO A 30 8.82 -1.18 -13.01
N LEU A 31 7.89 -0.74 -12.16
CA LEU A 31 8.01 -0.77 -10.70
C LEU A 31 6.84 -1.51 -10.05
N PRO A 32 7.07 -2.22 -8.92
CA PRO A 32 6.01 -2.81 -8.13
C PRO A 32 5.13 -1.75 -7.44
N LEU A 33 4.10 -2.19 -6.70
CA LEU A 33 3.27 -1.38 -5.80
C LEU A 33 2.61 -0.18 -6.49
N ARG A 34 1.96 -0.41 -7.64
CA ARG A 34 1.18 0.63 -8.33
C ARG A 34 0.18 1.28 -7.35
N GLY A 35 0.13 2.61 -7.33
CA GLY A 35 -0.72 3.40 -6.43
C GLY A 35 -0.02 3.86 -5.15
N PHE A 36 1.18 3.36 -4.87
CA PHE A 36 2.06 3.91 -3.84
C PHE A 36 2.94 5.03 -4.43
N ASP A 37 3.49 5.85 -3.55
CA ASP A 37 4.42 6.93 -3.91
C ASP A 37 5.67 6.39 -4.64
N GLU A 38 6.16 7.10 -5.67
CA GLU A 38 7.20 6.58 -6.56
C GLU A 38 8.56 6.39 -5.88
N ASP A 39 8.93 7.25 -4.93
CA ASP A 39 10.17 7.05 -4.15
C ASP A 39 10.09 5.75 -3.32
N ILE A 40 8.90 5.45 -2.77
CA ILE A 40 8.65 4.20 -2.03
C ILE A 40 8.69 2.98 -2.95
N ARG A 41 8.08 3.07 -4.14
CA ARG A 41 8.09 1.98 -5.14
C ARG A 41 9.50 1.66 -5.62
N SER A 42 10.30 2.69 -5.87
CA SER A 42 11.71 2.55 -6.27
C SER A 42 12.52 1.90 -5.15
N ALA A 43 12.37 2.38 -3.92
CA ALA A 43 13.06 1.80 -2.76
C ALA A 43 12.61 0.35 -2.48
N ALA A 44 11.34 0.02 -2.73
CA ALA A 44 10.83 -1.35 -2.62
C ALA A 44 11.47 -2.28 -3.66
N ALA A 45 11.59 -1.84 -4.92
CA ALA A 45 12.25 -2.61 -5.97
C ALA A 45 13.72 -2.89 -5.63
N GLU A 46 14.46 -1.87 -5.14
CA GLU A 46 15.84 -2.05 -4.68
C GLU A 46 15.92 -3.05 -3.51
N ALA A 47 14.98 -2.97 -2.55
CA ALA A 47 14.97 -3.86 -1.39
C ALA A 47 14.69 -5.32 -1.78
N LEU A 48 13.81 -5.58 -2.75
CA LEU A 48 13.54 -6.92 -3.28
C LEU A 48 14.80 -7.53 -3.91
N VAL A 49 15.49 -6.77 -4.75
CA VAL A 49 16.75 -7.21 -5.38
C VAL A 49 17.85 -7.46 -4.33
N ALA A 50 17.98 -6.57 -3.35
CA ALA A 50 18.96 -6.73 -2.26
C ALA A 50 18.72 -7.97 -1.39
N GLN A 51 17.48 -8.49 -1.35
CA GLN A 51 17.16 -9.77 -0.72
C GLN A 51 17.45 -10.99 -1.59
N GLY A 52 17.90 -10.78 -2.82
CA GLY A 52 18.14 -11.86 -3.78
C GLY A 52 16.86 -12.40 -4.43
N ILE A 53 15.81 -11.57 -4.54
CA ILE A 53 14.63 -11.87 -5.34
C ILE A 53 14.91 -11.42 -6.78
N THR A 54 14.77 -12.32 -7.75
CA THR A 54 14.88 -11.98 -9.16
C THR A 54 13.63 -11.24 -9.62
N CYS A 55 13.76 -9.96 -10.00
CA CYS A 55 12.66 -9.16 -10.50
C CYS A 55 12.66 -9.12 -12.04
N ARG A 56 11.56 -9.56 -12.66
CA ARG A 56 11.32 -9.51 -14.10
C ARG A 56 10.21 -8.50 -14.35
N ALA A 57 10.63 -7.24 -14.55
CA ALA A 57 9.75 -6.13 -14.90
C ALA A 57 9.45 -6.07 -16.39
N ASP A 58 8.38 -5.35 -16.78
CA ASP A 58 7.96 -5.10 -18.16
C ASP A 58 7.64 -6.37 -18.97
N VAL A 59 7.35 -7.47 -18.28
CA VAL A 59 6.98 -8.75 -18.89
C VAL A 59 5.70 -9.30 -18.28
N SER A 60 4.96 -10.06 -19.08
CA SER A 60 3.71 -10.72 -18.67
C SER A 60 3.81 -12.22 -18.90
N PRO A 61 3.18 -13.05 -18.05
CA PRO A 61 3.03 -14.47 -18.33
C PRO A 61 2.12 -14.66 -19.56
N THR A 62 2.52 -15.53 -20.47
CA THR A 62 1.74 -15.87 -21.67
C THR A 62 1.17 -17.28 -21.63
N ARG A 63 1.91 -18.22 -21.06
CA ARG A 63 1.51 -19.62 -20.94
C ARG A 63 2.24 -20.31 -19.81
N ILE A 64 1.61 -21.30 -19.21
CA ILE A 64 2.20 -22.21 -18.23
C ILE A 64 1.93 -23.64 -18.71
N GLU A 65 2.98 -24.44 -18.77
CA GLU A 65 2.93 -25.86 -19.13
C GLU A 65 3.35 -26.73 -17.95
N ALA A 66 2.70 -27.86 -17.79
CA ALA A 66 3.14 -28.86 -16.83
C ALA A 66 4.33 -29.65 -17.43
N GLN A 67 5.43 -29.72 -16.69
CA GLN A 67 6.61 -30.51 -17.03
C GLN A 67 6.92 -31.45 -15.85
N GLY A 68 6.27 -32.59 -15.82
CA GLY A 68 6.33 -33.47 -14.66
C GLY A 68 5.85 -32.78 -13.40
N ALA A 69 6.70 -32.68 -12.38
CA ALA A 69 6.40 -31.94 -11.15
C ALA A 69 6.54 -30.43 -11.26
N ALA A 70 7.30 -29.96 -12.26
CA ALA A 70 7.59 -28.54 -12.48
C ALA A 70 6.57 -27.84 -13.38
N ARG A 71 6.71 -26.54 -13.52
CA ARG A 71 5.90 -25.64 -14.35
C ARG A 71 6.82 -24.80 -15.23
N LEU A 72 6.72 -24.96 -16.53
CA LEU A 72 7.41 -24.11 -17.51
C LEU A 72 6.56 -22.84 -17.72
N LEU A 73 7.07 -21.71 -17.29
CA LEU A 73 6.44 -20.40 -17.45
C LEU A 73 7.04 -19.68 -18.67
N HIS A 74 6.18 -19.35 -19.65
CA HIS A 74 6.54 -18.53 -20.79
C HIS A 74 6.16 -17.08 -20.57
N LEU A 75 7.03 -16.15 -20.99
CA LEU A 75 6.86 -14.72 -20.83
C LEU A 75 6.71 -14.00 -22.19
N SER A 76 6.18 -12.78 -22.15
CA SER A 76 5.88 -11.98 -23.35
C SER A 76 7.10 -11.52 -24.14
N ASP A 77 8.29 -11.57 -23.55
CA ASP A 77 9.58 -11.28 -24.21
C ASP A 77 10.19 -12.49 -24.95
N GLY A 78 9.44 -13.59 -25.01
CA GLY A 78 9.86 -14.85 -25.64
C GLY A 78 10.70 -15.76 -24.74
N SER A 79 11.06 -15.33 -23.54
CA SER A 79 11.79 -16.17 -22.58
C SER A 79 10.85 -17.20 -21.92
N ALA A 80 11.44 -18.30 -21.44
CA ALA A 80 10.76 -19.30 -20.63
C ALA A 80 11.68 -19.76 -19.51
N ALA A 81 11.11 -20.12 -18.36
CA ALA A 81 11.83 -20.66 -17.23
C ALA A 81 10.97 -21.69 -16.48
N GLU A 82 11.65 -22.67 -15.87
CA GLU A 82 11.05 -23.73 -15.08
C GLU A 82 10.99 -23.34 -13.60
N PHE A 83 9.85 -23.65 -12.96
CA PHE A 83 9.59 -23.38 -11.55
C PHE A 83 8.89 -24.57 -10.91
N ASP A 84 9.15 -24.81 -9.62
CA ASP A 84 8.42 -25.81 -8.82
C ASP A 84 6.98 -25.37 -8.59
N ALA A 85 6.75 -24.07 -8.43
CA ALA A 85 5.43 -23.49 -8.18
C ALA A 85 5.27 -22.12 -8.85
N VAL A 86 4.02 -21.79 -9.20
CA VAL A 86 3.63 -20.48 -9.73
C VAL A 86 2.47 -19.93 -8.92
N PHE A 87 2.69 -18.77 -8.29
CA PHE A 87 1.70 -18.04 -7.50
C PHE A 87 1.07 -16.92 -8.32
N PHE A 88 -0.25 -16.92 -8.45
CA PHE A 88 -0.99 -15.85 -9.09
C PHE A 88 -1.42 -14.80 -8.07
N CYS A 89 -0.76 -13.65 -8.08
CA CYS A 89 -1.05 -12.48 -7.24
C CYS A 89 -1.44 -11.26 -8.10
N THR A 90 -2.21 -11.51 -9.18
CA THR A 90 -2.50 -10.54 -10.24
C THR A 90 -3.68 -9.62 -9.96
N GLY A 91 -4.30 -9.74 -8.79
CA GLY A 91 -5.41 -8.90 -8.33
C GLY A 91 -6.49 -9.69 -7.62
N ARG A 92 -7.50 -8.95 -7.17
CA ARG A 92 -8.71 -9.47 -6.52
C ARG A 92 -9.94 -8.89 -7.21
N ALA A 93 -11.06 -9.61 -7.12
CA ALA A 93 -12.37 -9.15 -7.54
C ALA A 93 -13.36 -9.34 -6.39
N PRO A 94 -14.41 -8.53 -6.30
CA PRO A 94 -15.47 -8.74 -5.31
C PRO A 94 -16.07 -10.13 -5.42
N ALA A 95 -16.16 -10.86 -4.30
CA ALA A 95 -16.72 -12.22 -4.27
C ALA A 95 -18.26 -12.17 -4.20
N THR A 96 -18.89 -11.50 -5.15
CA THR A 96 -20.35 -11.28 -5.20
C THR A 96 -21.09 -12.26 -6.09
N LYS A 97 -20.36 -12.99 -6.95
CA LYS A 97 -20.95 -13.96 -7.86
C LYS A 97 -21.64 -15.11 -7.09
N GLY A 98 -22.88 -15.39 -7.43
CA GLY A 98 -23.64 -16.47 -6.81
C GLY A 98 -24.39 -16.10 -5.53
N LEU A 99 -24.31 -14.83 -5.08
CA LEU A 99 -25.07 -14.34 -3.92
C LEU A 99 -26.55 -14.07 -4.23
N GLY A 100 -26.98 -14.17 -5.48
CA GLY A 100 -28.37 -13.91 -5.88
C GLY A 100 -28.75 -12.42 -5.82
N LEU A 101 -27.77 -11.53 -5.97
CA LEU A 101 -27.97 -10.06 -5.86
C LEU A 101 -28.98 -9.55 -6.90
N GLU A 102 -28.96 -10.13 -8.10
CA GLU A 102 -29.91 -9.83 -9.17
C GLU A 102 -31.36 -10.16 -8.80
N LYS A 103 -31.57 -11.26 -8.04
CA LYS A 103 -32.90 -11.65 -7.53
C LYS A 103 -33.38 -10.74 -6.41
N ALA A 104 -32.44 -10.23 -5.61
CA ALA A 104 -32.71 -9.27 -4.56
C ALA A 104 -32.85 -7.84 -5.09
N GLY A 105 -32.60 -7.57 -6.36
CA GLY A 105 -32.62 -6.24 -6.95
C GLY A 105 -31.45 -5.34 -6.50
N VAL A 106 -30.34 -5.93 -6.05
CA VAL A 106 -29.14 -5.21 -5.62
C VAL A 106 -28.24 -4.93 -6.81
N ALA A 107 -27.96 -3.65 -7.06
CA ALA A 107 -27.11 -3.21 -8.17
C ALA A 107 -25.63 -3.47 -7.91
N VAL A 108 -24.90 -3.91 -8.95
CA VAL A 108 -23.45 -4.06 -8.97
C VAL A 108 -22.85 -3.26 -10.12
N ASN A 109 -21.59 -2.85 -10.00
CA ASN A 109 -20.86 -2.19 -11.09
C ASN A 109 -20.23 -3.23 -12.05
N THR A 110 -19.54 -2.76 -13.08
CA THR A 110 -18.89 -3.60 -14.09
C THR A 110 -17.79 -4.53 -13.54
N ALA A 111 -17.20 -4.19 -12.38
CA ALA A 111 -16.23 -5.02 -11.67
C ALA A 111 -16.90 -6.07 -10.76
N GLY A 112 -18.22 -6.04 -10.64
CA GLY A 112 -18.99 -6.91 -9.75
C GLY A 112 -19.10 -6.39 -8.31
N ALA A 113 -18.62 -5.18 -8.01
CA ALA A 113 -18.76 -4.58 -6.68
C ALA A 113 -20.19 -4.09 -6.43
N ILE A 114 -20.68 -4.29 -5.20
CA ILE A 114 -22.00 -3.80 -4.79
C ILE A 114 -21.99 -2.28 -4.74
N MET A 115 -22.96 -1.64 -5.38
CA MET A 115 -23.15 -0.20 -5.37
C MET A 115 -23.89 0.22 -4.11
N VAL A 116 -23.34 1.18 -3.38
CA VAL A 116 -23.96 1.76 -2.16
C VAL A 116 -23.85 3.28 -2.17
N ASN A 117 -24.77 3.92 -1.46
CA ASN A 117 -24.70 5.35 -1.15
C ASN A 117 -23.69 5.63 0.00
N GLU A 118 -23.67 6.87 0.50
CA GLU A 118 -22.78 7.29 1.61
C GLU A 118 -23.10 6.62 2.95
N ASP A 119 -24.32 6.14 3.12
CA ASP A 119 -24.79 5.44 4.32
C ASP A 119 -24.68 3.91 4.17
N HIS A 120 -23.97 3.45 3.13
CA HIS A 120 -23.79 2.03 2.80
C HIS A 120 -25.08 1.26 2.48
N ALA A 121 -26.19 1.94 2.23
CA ALA A 121 -27.42 1.33 1.72
C ALA A 121 -27.26 1.03 0.22
N THR A 122 -27.69 -0.16 -0.20
CA THR A 122 -27.71 -0.59 -1.59
C THR A 122 -28.89 0.04 -2.35
N SER A 123 -29.12 -0.39 -3.59
CA SER A 123 -30.36 -0.06 -4.32
C SER A 123 -31.64 -0.58 -3.64
N GLN A 124 -31.51 -1.43 -2.62
CA GLN A 124 -32.60 -1.92 -1.77
C GLN A 124 -32.45 -1.31 -0.38
N PRO A 125 -33.43 -0.50 0.11
CA PRO A 125 -33.26 0.31 1.33
C PRO A 125 -32.99 -0.48 2.62
N HIS A 126 -33.36 -1.75 2.66
CA HIS A 126 -33.18 -2.65 3.80
C HIS A 126 -31.94 -3.56 3.65
N ILE A 127 -31.16 -3.41 2.58
CA ILE A 127 -29.93 -4.17 2.36
C ILE A 127 -28.74 -3.21 2.34
N PHE A 128 -27.77 -3.50 3.17
CA PHE A 128 -26.52 -2.73 3.30
C PHE A 128 -25.33 -3.60 2.87
N ALA A 129 -24.29 -2.96 2.36
CA ALA A 129 -23.04 -3.65 2.03
C ALA A 129 -21.84 -2.88 2.55
N ILE A 130 -20.87 -3.59 3.12
CA ILE A 130 -19.65 -3.06 3.71
C ILE A 130 -18.43 -3.93 3.35
N GLY A 131 -17.23 -3.38 3.50
CA GLY A 131 -15.98 -4.11 3.29
C GLY A 131 -15.65 -4.36 1.82
N ASP A 132 -14.92 -5.44 1.56
CA ASP A 132 -14.28 -5.74 0.28
C ASP A 132 -15.25 -5.95 -0.88
N VAL A 133 -16.51 -6.26 -0.62
CA VAL A 133 -17.55 -6.37 -1.66
C VAL A 133 -17.87 -5.04 -2.37
N LEU A 134 -17.39 -3.90 -1.79
CA LEU A 134 -17.54 -2.56 -2.37
C LEU A 134 -16.37 -2.19 -3.30
N ASP A 135 -15.26 -2.91 -3.26
CA ASP A 135 -14.02 -2.65 -3.99
C ASP A 135 -13.52 -1.19 -3.87
N ARG A 136 -13.54 -0.66 -2.64
CA ARG A 136 -13.04 0.68 -2.32
C ARG A 136 -11.66 0.58 -1.68
N VAL A 137 -11.57 0.59 -0.34
CA VAL A 137 -10.36 0.38 0.44
C VAL A 137 -10.44 -0.99 1.09
N ASN A 138 -9.77 -1.98 0.48
CA ASN A 138 -9.86 -3.39 0.85
C ASN A 138 -8.91 -3.71 2.02
N LEU A 139 -9.25 -3.17 3.20
CA LEU A 139 -8.52 -3.33 4.46
C LEU A 139 -9.48 -3.75 5.57
N THR A 140 -9.09 -4.76 6.36
CA THR A 140 -9.88 -5.24 7.50
C THR A 140 -10.26 -4.12 8.50
N PRO A 141 -9.35 -3.22 8.93
CA PRO A 141 -9.72 -2.12 9.83
C PRO A 141 -10.77 -1.19 9.23
N MET A 142 -10.73 -0.96 7.91
CA MET A 142 -11.72 -0.14 7.23
C MET A 142 -13.09 -0.80 7.24
N ALA A 143 -13.17 -2.09 6.91
CA ALA A 143 -14.41 -2.85 6.96
C ALA A 143 -15.02 -2.86 8.37
N THR A 144 -14.18 -3.04 9.39
CA THR A 144 -14.59 -3.01 10.80
C THR A 144 -15.11 -1.64 11.22
N ALA A 145 -14.39 -0.56 10.87
CA ALA A 145 -14.81 0.81 11.22
C ALA A 145 -16.15 1.18 10.57
N VAL A 146 -16.34 0.83 9.30
CA VAL A 146 -17.60 1.04 8.58
C VAL A 146 -18.72 0.20 9.19
N GLY A 147 -18.44 -1.07 9.56
CA GLY A 147 -19.42 -1.94 10.24
C GLY A 147 -19.90 -1.37 11.57
N HIS A 148 -18.98 -0.86 12.40
CA HIS A 148 -19.34 -0.18 13.65
C HIS A 148 -20.15 1.09 13.39
N ALA A 149 -19.74 1.93 12.44
CA ALA A 149 -20.49 3.15 12.12
C ALA A 149 -21.91 2.86 11.61
N LEU A 150 -22.07 1.81 10.81
CA LEU A 150 -23.38 1.36 10.34
C LEU A 150 -24.25 0.85 11.48
N ALA A 151 -23.71 0.03 12.38
CA ALA A 151 -24.42 -0.48 13.55
C ALA A 151 -24.83 0.65 14.50
N ASP A 152 -23.95 1.61 14.78
CA ASP A 152 -24.24 2.80 15.58
C ASP A 152 -25.37 3.64 14.95
N THR A 153 -25.35 3.79 13.62
CA THR A 153 -26.34 4.55 12.86
C THR A 153 -27.71 3.87 12.89
N LEU A 154 -27.75 2.54 12.65
CA LEU A 154 -29.02 1.82 12.54
C LEU A 154 -29.66 1.48 13.89
N TYR A 155 -28.85 1.21 14.92
CA TYR A 155 -29.32 0.66 16.19
C TYR A 155 -28.83 1.43 17.43
N GLY A 156 -27.77 2.22 17.30
CA GLY A 156 -27.12 2.90 18.42
C GLY A 156 -27.61 4.32 18.66
N ASN A 157 -28.53 4.81 17.85
CA ASN A 157 -29.01 6.22 17.90
C ASN A 157 -27.84 7.24 17.81
N ASN A 158 -26.76 6.88 17.15
CA ASN A 158 -25.52 7.65 17.00
C ASN A 158 -25.08 7.67 15.53
N PRO A 159 -25.75 8.43 14.64
CA PRO A 159 -25.43 8.47 13.23
C PRO A 159 -24.02 8.98 12.99
N ARG A 160 -23.20 8.19 12.30
CA ARG A 160 -21.85 8.58 11.92
C ARG A 160 -21.40 7.90 10.62
N ARG A 161 -20.48 8.55 9.93
CA ARG A 161 -19.84 8.05 8.71
C ARG A 161 -18.34 7.91 8.91
N VAL A 162 -17.72 6.98 8.18
CA VAL A 162 -16.29 6.78 8.17
C VAL A 162 -15.71 7.43 6.92
N SER A 163 -14.65 8.23 7.09
CA SER A 163 -13.90 8.78 5.96
C SER A 163 -13.01 7.70 5.36
N TYR A 164 -12.96 7.67 4.02
CA TYR A 164 -12.02 6.86 3.25
C TYR A 164 -10.72 7.61 2.91
N GLU A 165 -10.57 8.84 3.41
CA GLU A 165 -9.37 9.65 3.25
C GLU A 165 -8.37 9.37 4.37
N ASN A 166 -7.09 9.51 4.06
CA ASN A 166 -5.98 9.38 5.01
C ASN A 166 -5.98 8.06 5.80
N VAL A 167 -6.37 6.97 5.15
CA VAL A 167 -6.36 5.63 5.77
C VAL A 167 -4.92 5.13 5.87
N PRO A 168 -4.37 4.95 7.09
CA PRO A 168 -3.03 4.39 7.25
C PRO A 168 -2.98 2.96 6.70
N THR A 169 -1.93 2.67 5.95
CA THR A 169 -1.78 1.38 5.26
C THR A 169 -0.35 0.87 5.43
N ALA A 170 -0.20 -0.43 5.61
CA ALA A 170 1.09 -1.10 5.63
C ALA A 170 1.19 -2.15 4.53
N VAL A 171 2.42 -2.38 4.04
CA VAL A 171 2.79 -3.54 3.22
C VAL A 171 3.85 -4.31 3.99
N PHE A 172 3.57 -5.56 4.29
CA PHE A 172 4.41 -6.42 5.12
C PHE A 172 5.49 -7.14 4.31
N MET A 173 6.12 -6.41 3.39
CA MET A 173 7.34 -6.86 2.75
C MET A 173 8.55 -6.71 3.70
N ASN A 174 9.75 -7.00 3.26
CA ASN A 174 10.96 -6.85 4.03
C ASN A 174 11.96 -5.90 3.31
N PRO A 175 12.29 -4.70 3.85
CA PRO A 175 11.66 -4.09 5.02
C PRO A 175 10.21 -3.65 4.76
N PRO A 176 9.37 -3.51 5.80
CA PRO A 176 7.97 -3.12 5.61
C PRO A 176 7.81 -1.68 5.12
N ILE A 177 6.65 -1.42 4.52
CA ILE A 177 6.22 -0.08 4.10
C ILE A 177 5.06 0.36 4.99
N GLY A 178 5.04 1.64 5.34
CA GLY A 178 3.90 2.32 5.93
C GLY A 178 3.58 3.60 5.16
N THR A 179 2.31 3.91 4.98
CA THR A 179 1.86 5.10 4.25
C THR A 179 0.55 5.62 4.81
N VAL A 180 0.37 6.94 4.76
CA VAL A 180 -0.90 7.62 5.04
C VAL A 180 -1.01 8.86 4.18
N GLY A 181 -2.22 9.20 3.75
CA GLY A 181 -2.49 10.35 2.90
C GLY A 181 -2.17 10.11 1.43
N ILE A 182 -1.86 11.18 0.69
CA ILE A 182 -1.70 11.15 -0.76
C ILE A 182 -0.22 11.10 -1.17
N THR A 183 0.03 10.56 -2.37
CA THR A 183 1.36 10.51 -2.98
C THR A 183 1.79 11.89 -3.50
N GLU A 184 3.07 12.02 -3.83
CA GLU A 184 3.61 13.22 -4.50
C GLU A 184 2.91 13.51 -5.81
N GLU A 185 2.65 12.47 -6.62
CA GLU A 185 2.00 12.60 -7.92
C GLU A 185 0.53 13.07 -7.78
N GLU A 186 -0.16 12.64 -6.73
CA GLU A 186 -1.51 13.10 -6.42
C GLU A 186 -1.50 14.52 -5.87
N ALA A 187 -0.53 14.87 -5.05
CA ALA A 187 -0.35 16.23 -4.54
C ALA A 187 -0.07 17.23 -5.68
N ALA A 188 0.80 16.87 -6.62
CA ALA A 188 1.13 17.68 -7.80
C ALA A 188 -0.11 18.04 -8.64
N LYS A 189 -1.11 17.15 -8.70
CA LYS A 189 -2.38 17.41 -9.40
C LYS A 189 -3.32 18.34 -8.63
N ARG A 190 -3.12 18.48 -7.32
CA ARG A 190 -3.96 19.31 -6.44
C ARG A 190 -3.40 20.73 -6.25
N GLY A 191 -2.13 20.95 -6.60
CA GLY A 191 -1.43 22.22 -6.53
C GLY A 191 -0.04 22.12 -5.94
N PRO A 192 0.62 23.26 -5.67
CA PRO A 192 2.00 23.27 -5.19
C PRO A 192 2.20 22.55 -3.86
N ALA A 193 3.15 21.61 -3.84
CA ALA A 193 3.53 20.87 -2.65
C ALA A 193 5.06 20.83 -2.47
N ASP A 194 5.51 20.96 -1.24
CA ASP A 194 6.89 20.77 -0.81
C ASP A 194 7.12 19.32 -0.44
N ILE A 195 8.19 18.75 -0.97
CA ILE A 195 8.55 17.36 -0.74
C ILE A 195 9.82 17.30 0.10
N TYR A 196 9.75 16.53 1.18
CA TYR A 196 10.86 16.27 2.08
C TYR A 196 11.15 14.77 2.06
N VAL A 197 12.40 14.40 1.77
CA VAL A 197 12.83 13.00 1.72
C VAL A 197 14.13 12.83 2.47
N THR A 198 14.24 11.80 3.28
CA THR A 198 15.51 11.34 3.85
C THR A 198 15.71 9.86 3.56
N ARG A 199 16.97 9.47 3.36
CA ARG A 199 17.37 8.07 3.18
C ARG A 199 18.61 7.80 4.01
N PHE A 200 18.55 6.85 4.90
CA PHE A 200 19.61 6.56 5.84
C PHE A 200 19.69 5.08 6.21
N THR A 201 20.79 4.69 6.85
CA THR A 201 20.93 3.38 7.48
C THR A 201 20.64 3.53 8.97
N PRO A 202 19.59 2.90 9.51
CA PRO A 202 19.30 2.95 10.95
C PRO A 202 20.48 2.49 11.79
N MET A 203 20.70 3.10 12.96
CA MET A 203 21.84 2.81 13.84
C MET A 203 21.97 1.32 14.16
N ARG A 204 20.85 0.61 14.32
CA ARG A 204 20.83 -0.85 14.58
C ARG A 204 21.52 -1.68 13.47
N HIS A 205 21.72 -1.10 12.29
CA HIS A 205 22.33 -1.78 11.13
C HIS A 205 23.74 -1.31 10.79
N THR A 206 24.27 -0.30 11.48
CA THR A 206 25.60 0.24 11.20
C THR A 206 26.71 -0.75 11.54
N ILE A 207 26.55 -1.53 12.60
CA ILE A 207 27.52 -2.55 13.03
C ILE A 207 27.32 -3.85 12.24
N SER A 208 26.06 -4.27 12.06
CA SER A 208 25.75 -5.54 11.38
C SER A 208 26.06 -5.53 9.88
N LYS A 209 26.19 -4.34 9.29
CA LYS A 209 26.46 -4.10 7.86
C LYS A 209 25.54 -4.93 6.92
N ARG A 210 24.30 -5.21 7.35
CA ARG A 210 23.33 -5.94 6.54
C ARG A 210 22.93 -5.08 5.34
N GLU A 211 23.20 -5.57 4.16
CA GLU A 211 22.78 -4.93 2.91
C GLU A 211 21.27 -4.84 2.80
N GLY A 212 20.74 -3.84 2.07
CA GLY A 212 19.33 -3.64 1.83
C GLY A 212 18.51 -3.15 3.02
N ARG A 213 19.14 -2.80 4.15
CA ARG A 213 18.46 -2.30 5.36
C ARG A 213 18.44 -0.77 5.45
N LYS A 214 18.28 -0.11 4.30
CA LYS A 214 18.08 1.34 4.27
C LYS A 214 16.63 1.69 4.58
N THR A 215 16.47 2.78 5.31
CA THR A 215 15.16 3.40 5.54
C THR A 215 15.02 4.63 4.66
N LEU A 216 13.86 4.81 4.06
CA LEU A 216 13.46 6.04 3.40
C LEU A 216 12.20 6.56 4.07
N MET A 217 12.19 7.85 4.38
CA MET A 217 11.02 8.56 4.89
C MET A 217 10.73 9.79 4.05
N LYS A 218 9.46 10.07 3.86
CA LYS A 218 8.98 11.14 2.98
C LYS A 218 7.77 11.84 3.60
N LEU A 219 7.76 13.17 3.51
CA LEU A 219 6.60 14.00 3.79
C LEU A 219 6.20 14.77 2.53
N VAL A 220 4.92 14.80 2.25
CA VAL A 220 4.28 15.61 1.22
C VAL A 220 3.52 16.73 1.91
N VAL A 221 3.86 17.98 1.65
CA VAL A 221 3.39 19.15 2.40
C VAL A 221 2.73 20.15 1.46
N CYS A 222 1.51 20.56 1.75
CA CYS A 222 0.85 21.63 1.00
C CYS A 222 1.56 22.97 1.19
N GLN A 223 2.04 23.62 0.11
CA GLN A 223 2.74 24.90 0.24
C GLN A 223 1.89 26.00 0.88
N ARG A 224 0.62 26.06 0.51
CA ARG A 224 -0.28 27.13 0.97
C ARG A 224 -0.67 27.00 2.45
N THR A 225 -0.99 25.77 2.89
CA THR A 225 -1.54 25.54 4.24
C THR A 225 -0.52 24.96 5.19
N GLN A 226 0.64 24.53 4.68
CA GLN A 226 1.68 23.78 5.41
C GLN A 226 1.19 22.46 6.05
N LYS A 227 -0.02 22.01 5.71
CA LYS A 227 -0.55 20.71 6.17
C LYS A 227 0.22 19.56 5.54
N ILE A 228 0.46 18.53 6.33
CA ILE A 228 0.96 17.24 5.84
C ILE A 228 -0.16 16.58 5.05
N LEU A 229 0.06 16.41 3.74
CA LEU A 229 -0.87 15.75 2.82
C LEU A 229 -0.61 14.25 2.73
N GLY A 230 0.64 13.84 2.94
CA GLY A 230 1.05 12.45 2.91
C GLY A 230 2.34 12.22 3.70
N ALA A 231 2.45 11.04 4.28
CA ALA A 231 3.65 10.53 4.92
C ALA A 231 3.88 9.08 4.48
N HIS A 232 5.10 8.79 4.06
CA HIS A 232 5.45 7.49 3.48
C HIS A 232 6.79 7.03 4.03
N MET A 233 6.91 5.74 4.28
CA MET A 233 8.12 5.13 4.80
C MET A 233 8.31 3.73 4.26
N ILE A 234 9.54 3.37 3.93
CA ILE A 234 10.00 2.00 3.84
C ILE A 234 11.16 1.81 4.82
N GLY A 235 11.05 0.85 5.71
CA GLY A 235 12.03 0.59 6.76
C GLY A 235 11.44 -0.26 7.88
N GLU A 236 12.27 -0.73 8.79
CA GLU A 236 11.80 -1.48 9.95
C GLU A 236 10.83 -0.64 10.78
N ASP A 237 9.83 -1.28 11.34
CA ASP A 237 8.79 -0.68 12.19
C ASP A 237 7.89 0.35 11.44
N ALA A 238 7.90 0.37 10.07
CA ALA A 238 7.16 1.36 9.30
C ALA A 238 5.65 1.36 9.60
N GLY A 239 5.03 0.21 9.78
CA GLY A 239 3.61 0.10 10.15
C GLY A 239 3.32 0.72 11.52
N GLU A 240 4.15 0.43 12.51
CA GLU A 240 4.00 0.95 13.88
C GLU A 240 4.17 2.48 13.93
N MET A 241 5.19 3.00 13.25
CA MET A 241 5.41 4.45 13.16
C MET A 241 4.27 5.14 12.43
N MET A 242 3.82 4.56 11.31
CA MET A 242 2.78 5.15 10.48
C MET A 242 1.42 5.18 11.17
N GLN A 243 1.14 4.25 12.08
CA GLN A 243 -0.07 4.29 12.90
C GLN A 243 -0.11 5.58 13.76
N GLY A 244 0.99 5.97 14.39
CA GLY A 244 1.07 7.20 15.16
C GLY A 244 1.03 8.46 14.28
N ILE A 245 1.76 8.48 13.18
CA ILE A 245 1.78 9.58 12.21
C ILE A 245 0.41 9.75 11.56
N GLY A 246 -0.32 8.65 11.30
CA GLY A 246 -1.67 8.67 10.77
C GLY A 246 -2.63 9.51 11.62
N ILE A 247 -2.51 9.45 12.95
CA ILE A 247 -3.31 10.30 13.86
C ILE A 247 -3.02 11.78 13.59
N ALA A 248 -1.74 12.18 13.49
CA ALA A 248 -1.36 13.55 13.22
C ALA A 248 -1.88 14.05 11.86
N VAL A 249 -1.78 13.21 10.81
CA VAL A 249 -2.28 13.54 9.46
C VAL A 249 -3.79 13.71 9.46
N VAL A 250 -4.54 12.81 10.10
CA VAL A 250 -6.01 12.90 10.22
C VAL A 250 -6.43 14.14 11.00
N MET A 251 -5.66 14.56 12.01
CA MET A 251 -5.88 15.81 12.75
C MET A 251 -5.53 17.06 11.93
N GLY A 252 -4.92 16.91 10.76
CA GLY A 252 -4.52 18.03 9.90
C GLY A 252 -3.24 18.74 10.37
N ALA A 253 -2.33 18.01 10.99
CA ALA A 253 -1.03 18.51 11.45
C ALA A 253 -0.26 19.19 10.31
N THR A 254 0.49 20.23 10.66
CA THR A 254 1.31 21.02 9.75
C THR A 254 2.78 20.57 9.82
N LYS A 255 3.58 21.02 8.84
CA LYS A 255 5.04 20.83 8.87
C LYS A 255 5.66 21.47 10.13
N GLN A 256 5.13 22.63 10.58
CA GLN A 256 5.58 23.25 11.81
C GLN A 256 5.29 22.41 13.07
N ASP A 257 4.18 21.67 13.09
CA ASP A 257 3.86 20.76 14.19
C ASP A 257 4.89 19.63 14.27
N PHE A 258 5.31 19.08 13.14
CA PHE A 258 6.39 18.10 13.06
C PHE A 258 7.72 18.74 13.50
N ASP A 259 8.06 19.92 12.99
CA ASP A 259 9.34 20.60 13.29
C ASP A 259 9.53 21.01 14.75
N ARG A 260 8.45 21.35 15.46
CA ARG A 260 8.49 21.71 16.90
C ARG A 260 8.42 20.51 17.84
N THR A 261 8.08 19.32 17.30
CA THR A 261 8.03 18.10 18.11
C THR A 261 9.43 17.63 18.42
N ILE A 262 9.69 17.34 19.71
CA ILE A 262 10.99 16.81 20.14
C ILE A 262 11.11 15.34 19.72
N GLY A 263 12.18 15.02 18.99
CA GLY A 263 12.49 13.65 18.58
C GLY A 263 12.97 12.79 19.76
N ILE A 264 12.68 11.51 19.69
CA ILE A 264 13.24 10.52 20.65
C ILE A 264 14.57 10.02 20.10
N HIS A 265 15.67 10.45 20.71
CA HIS A 265 17.01 10.05 20.28
C HIS A 265 17.56 8.88 21.12
N PRO A 266 18.19 7.84 20.48
CA PRO A 266 18.29 7.64 19.04
C PRO A 266 17.19 6.68 18.53
N THR A 267 16.34 7.14 17.66
CA THR A 267 15.33 6.31 16.98
C THR A 267 15.26 6.66 15.50
N ALA A 268 14.75 5.74 14.67
CA ALA A 268 14.46 6.07 13.27
C ALA A 268 13.27 7.05 13.15
N ALA A 269 12.32 7.00 14.07
CA ALA A 269 11.12 7.85 14.06
C ALA A 269 11.43 9.35 14.18
N GLU A 270 12.54 9.73 14.84
CA GLU A 270 12.95 11.14 14.97
C GLU A 270 13.20 11.79 13.61
N GLU A 271 13.54 11.03 12.59
CA GLU A 271 13.77 11.56 11.24
C GLU A 271 12.53 12.26 10.67
N PHE A 272 11.31 11.84 11.03
CA PHE A 272 10.10 12.54 10.61
C PHE A 272 9.99 13.98 11.16
N VAL A 273 10.53 14.24 12.33
CA VAL A 273 10.51 15.55 12.98
C VAL A 273 11.80 16.34 12.75
N THR A 274 12.82 15.72 12.15
CA THR A 274 14.08 16.37 11.78
C THR A 274 14.24 16.64 10.29
N LEU A 275 13.27 16.29 9.46
CA LEU A 275 13.20 16.61 8.02
C LEU A 275 13.07 18.11 7.78
N ARG A 276 14.17 18.87 7.90
CA ARG A 276 14.19 20.34 7.80
C ARG A 276 14.41 20.85 6.37
N THR A 277 15.15 20.10 5.57
CA THR A 277 15.53 20.54 4.22
C THR A 277 14.54 20.01 3.20
N ARG A 278 13.88 20.93 2.49
CA ARG A 278 13.02 20.60 1.36
C ARG A 278 13.86 20.00 0.23
N THR A 279 13.44 18.84 -0.25
CA THR A 279 14.10 18.12 -1.36
C THR A 279 13.72 18.69 -2.72
N ARG A 280 12.43 18.94 -2.94
CA ARG A 280 11.89 19.47 -4.21
C ARG A 280 10.51 20.08 -4.03
N VAL A 281 10.01 20.73 -5.08
CA VAL A 281 8.64 21.25 -5.21
C VAL A 281 7.98 20.55 -6.39
N VAL A 282 6.69 20.27 -6.27
CA VAL A 282 5.87 19.72 -7.36
C VAL A 282 4.58 20.48 -7.50
N GLY A 283 3.91 20.37 -8.65
CA GLY A 283 2.62 21.01 -8.91
C GLY A 283 2.66 22.55 -8.97
N ALA A 284 3.84 23.14 -9.24
CA ALA A 284 4.03 24.59 -9.38
C ALA A 284 3.68 25.08 -10.79
#